data_7748c69659a3eae042ede29c2112af3c
#
_entry.id   7748c69659a3eae042ede29c2112af3c
#
_cell.length_a   1.000
_cell.length_b   1.000
_cell.length_c   1.000
_cell.angle_alpha   90.00
_cell.angle_beta   90.00
_cell.angle_gamma   90.00
#
_symmetry.space_group_name_H-M   'P 1'
#
loop_
_entity.id
_entity.type
_entity.pdbx_description
1 polymer ?
#
loop_
_entity_poly.entity_id
_entity_poly.type
_entity_poly.pdbx_seq_one_letter_code
_entity_poly.pdbx_strand_id
1 'polypeptide(L)'
;PLKYYHKHPAGNVFINTKIYNMLRPLLSSQKYINKVEKFNNQSIDIDFDIYREMPINLLFDNTKYSFHITGLQPNLSLPYIEVESHAQIKDKIVIQRTFRYRNHFINYKFLNDYENLLFIGTKEEFTDIKLEVKNLEFYDCKDFLEMANIIKSSKFVIANSSIAFPIAEGLKV
;
A
#
# COMPACT_ATOMS: atom_id res chain seq x y z
N PRO A 1 -7.56 -4.21 23.65
CA PRO A 1 -6.61 -3.71 22.65
C PRO A 1 -5.42 -4.64 22.60
N LEU A 2 -5.16 -5.23 21.44
CA LEU A 2 -4.04 -6.13 21.24
C LEU A 2 -2.74 -5.35 21.48
N LYS A 3 -2.02 -5.67 22.55
CA LYS A 3 -0.78 -5.02 23.00
C LYS A 3 0.36 -5.02 21.96
N TYR A 4 0.18 -5.71 20.81
CA TYR A 4 1.17 -5.84 19.74
C TYR A 4 1.45 -4.55 18.95
N TYR A 5 0.54 -3.57 19.01
CA TYR A 5 0.67 -2.31 18.28
C TYR A 5 1.23 -1.16 19.10
N HIS A 6 1.48 -1.37 20.41
CA HIS A 6 1.94 -0.32 21.33
C HIS A 6 3.39 0.12 21.15
N LYS A 7 4.15 -0.52 20.27
CA LYS A 7 5.58 -0.20 20.05
C LYS A 7 5.91 0.04 18.57
N HIS A 8 4.98 0.62 17.80
CA HIS A 8 5.34 1.04 16.45
C HIS A 8 6.35 2.20 16.54
N PRO A 9 7.49 2.18 15.80
CA PRO A 9 8.51 3.23 15.86
C PRO A 9 7.98 4.64 15.57
N ALA A 10 6.91 4.75 14.80
CA ALA A 10 6.22 6.00 14.48
C ALA A 10 5.12 6.40 15.48
N GLY A 11 5.02 5.76 16.64
CA GLY A 11 3.99 6.02 17.65
C GLY A 11 2.66 5.34 17.33
N ASN A 12 1.54 6.01 17.57
CA ASN A 12 0.20 5.46 17.33
C ASN A 12 0.02 5.02 15.88
N VAL A 13 -0.59 3.85 15.69
CA VAL A 13 -0.94 3.28 14.37
C VAL A 13 -2.08 4.02 13.66
N PHE A 14 -2.57 5.10 14.21
CA PHE A 14 -3.58 5.94 13.57
C PHE A 14 -3.03 6.65 12.33
N ILE A 15 -3.89 6.83 11.34
CA ILE A 15 -3.59 7.62 10.16
C ILE A 15 -3.38 9.07 10.59
N ASN A 16 -2.14 9.54 10.51
CA ASN A 16 -1.82 10.94 10.79
C ASN A 16 -2.17 11.84 9.58
N THR A 17 -2.07 13.16 9.78
CA THR A 17 -2.40 14.13 8.73
C THR A 17 -1.59 13.95 7.45
N LYS A 18 -0.32 13.58 7.55
CA LYS A 18 0.53 13.32 6.37
C LYS A 18 -0.01 12.14 5.56
N ILE A 19 -0.26 11.02 6.20
CA ILE A 19 -0.79 9.81 5.54
C ILE A 19 -2.20 10.07 4.99
N TYR A 20 -3.05 10.78 5.71
CA TYR A 20 -4.36 11.19 5.21
C TYR A 20 -4.25 12.00 3.92
N ASN A 21 -3.37 13.00 3.87
CA ASN A 21 -3.18 13.83 2.68
C ASN A 21 -2.63 13.03 1.49
N MET A 22 -1.79 12.02 1.74
CA MET A 22 -1.30 11.11 0.69
C MET A 22 -2.39 10.14 0.19
N LEU A 23 -3.26 9.66 1.08
CA LEU A 23 -4.27 8.65 0.77
C LEU A 23 -5.52 9.25 0.13
N ARG A 24 -5.92 10.45 0.56
CA ARG A 24 -7.15 11.11 0.12
C ARG A 24 -7.30 11.20 -1.40
N PRO A 25 -6.28 11.60 -2.19
CA PRO A 25 -6.41 11.67 -3.65
C PRO A 25 -6.81 10.34 -4.29
N LEU A 26 -6.18 9.23 -3.87
CA LEU A 26 -6.49 7.90 -4.36
C LEU A 26 -7.94 7.49 -4.03
N LEU A 27 -8.35 7.67 -2.78
CA LEU A 27 -9.71 7.30 -2.38
C LEU A 27 -10.77 8.18 -3.05
N SER A 28 -10.52 9.50 -3.14
CA SER A 28 -11.47 10.43 -3.77
C SER A 28 -11.58 10.27 -5.29
N SER A 29 -10.63 9.61 -5.94
CA SER A 29 -10.71 9.30 -7.37
C SER A 29 -11.60 8.09 -7.67
N GLN A 30 -11.96 7.28 -6.67
CA GLN A 30 -12.80 6.11 -6.87
C GLN A 30 -14.27 6.50 -7.01
N LYS A 31 -14.91 6.07 -8.10
CA LYS A 31 -16.32 6.44 -8.42
C LYS A 31 -17.33 5.95 -7.37
N TYR A 32 -16.99 4.90 -6.62
CA TYR A 32 -17.85 4.33 -5.58
C TYR A 32 -17.62 4.94 -4.19
N ILE A 33 -16.70 5.90 -4.05
CA ILE A 33 -16.47 6.64 -2.79
C ILE A 33 -16.99 8.07 -2.93
N ASN A 34 -18.08 8.36 -2.25
CA ASN A 34 -18.72 9.67 -2.32
C ASN A 34 -17.94 10.76 -1.57
N LYS A 35 -17.31 10.40 -0.44
CA LYS A 35 -16.65 11.38 0.44
C LYS A 35 -15.51 10.75 1.22
N VAL A 36 -14.40 11.46 1.33
CA VAL A 36 -13.24 11.11 2.15
C VAL A 36 -12.94 12.27 3.09
N GLU A 37 -13.09 12.07 4.37
CA GLU A 37 -12.84 13.09 5.40
C GLU A 37 -12.19 12.50 6.65
N LYS A 38 -11.62 13.37 7.47
CA LYS A 38 -11.14 12.96 8.79
C LYS A 38 -12.31 12.74 9.73
N PHE A 39 -12.19 11.75 10.60
CA PHE A 39 -13.15 11.54 11.68
C PHE A 39 -13.14 12.73 12.63
N ASN A 40 -14.32 13.26 12.90
CA ASN A 40 -14.57 14.36 13.83
C ASN A 40 -15.88 14.13 14.58
N ASN A 41 -15.97 13.01 15.27
CA ASN A 41 -17.13 12.57 16.07
C ASN A 41 -18.46 12.44 15.30
N GLN A 42 -18.41 12.34 13.97
CA GLN A 42 -19.59 12.02 13.17
C GLN A 42 -20.08 10.59 13.44
N SER A 43 -21.38 10.36 13.22
CA SER A 43 -21.95 9.00 13.28
C SER A 43 -21.25 8.09 12.27
N ILE A 44 -20.94 6.87 12.69
CA ILE A 44 -20.33 5.82 11.88
C ILE A 44 -21.29 4.65 11.84
N ASP A 45 -21.67 4.20 10.64
CA ASP A 45 -22.50 3.02 10.45
C ASP A 45 -21.71 1.72 10.58
N ILE A 46 -20.47 1.71 10.09
CA ILE A 46 -19.57 0.55 10.13
C ILE A 46 -18.17 1.00 10.55
N ASP A 47 -17.71 0.52 11.69
CA ASP A 47 -16.34 0.74 12.17
C ASP A 47 -15.46 -0.46 11.80
N PHE A 48 -14.58 -0.28 10.82
CA PHE A 48 -13.64 -1.34 10.42
C PHE A 48 -12.52 -1.57 11.45
N ASP A 49 -12.27 -0.65 12.38
CA ASP A 49 -11.25 -0.83 13.42
C ASP A 49 -11.64 -1.91 14.45
N ILE A 50 -12.89 -2.35 14.48
CA ILE A 50 -13.35 -3.47 15.32
C ILE A 50 -12.56 -4.77 15.08
N TYR A 51 -11.91 -4.93 13.91
CA TYR A 51 -11.05 -6.09 13.65
C TYR A 51 -9.92 -6.23 14.68
N ARG A 52 -9.51 -5.13 15.33
CA ARG A 52 -8.46 -5.11 16.35
C ARG A 52 -8.88 -5.78 17.66
N GLU A 53 -10.17 -5.96 17.86
CA GLU A 53 -10.77 -6.61 19.04
C GLU A 53 -11.05 -8.09 18.79
N MET A 54 -10.93 -8.54 17.54
CA MET A 54 -11.19 -9.93 17.15
C MET A 54 -10.03 -10.86 17.56
N PRO A 55 -10.27 -12.16 17.74
CA PRO A 55 -9.23 -13.14 18.07
C PRO A 55 -8.12 -13.18 17.04
N ILE A 56 -6.85 -13.25 17.50
CA ILE A 56 -5.66 -13.14 16.65
C ILE A 56 -5.56 -14.25 15.57
N ASN A 57 -6.12 -15.42 15.83
CA ASN A 57 -6.16 -16.53 14.87
C ASN A 57 -6.98 -16.23 13.61
N LEU A 58 -7.83 -15.20 13.65
CA LEU A 58 -8.60 -14.73 12.52
C LEU A 58 -7.88 -13.60 11.74
N LEU A 59 -6.72 -13.11 12.20
CA LEU A 59 -5.99 -11.96 11.63
C LEU A 59 -5.14 -12.28 10.39
N PHE A 60 -5.19 -13.49 9.86
CA PHE A 60 -4.39 -13.87 8.69
C PHE A 60 -4.82 -13.19 7.38
N ASP A 61 -6.03 -12.62 7.35
CA ASP A 61 -6.55 -11.99 6.15
C ASP A 61 -7.45 -10.80 6.52
N ASN A 62 -6.86 -9.61 6.58
CA ASN A 62 -7.59 -8.37 6.89
C ASN A 62 -8.74 -8.10 5.92
N THR A 63 -8.65 -8.55 4.68
CA THR A 63 -9.70 -8.37 3.67
C THR A 63 -10.93 -9.20 4.03
N LYS A 64 -10.76 -10.44 4.45
CA LYS A 64 -11.87 -11.30 4.91
C LYS A 64 -12.60 -10.74 6.12
N TYR A 65 -11.88 -10.03 7.01
CA TYR A 65 -12.53 -9.35 8.12
C TYR A 65 -13.51 -8.28 7.67
N SER A 66 -13.09 -7.45 6.72
CA SER A 66 -13.95 -6.40 6.20
C SER A 66 -15.23 -7.00 5.60
N PHE A 67 -15.12 -8.15 4.92
CA PHE A 67 -16.30 -8.86 4.40
C PHE A 67 -17.14 -9.48 5.49
N HIS A 68 -16.54 -10.03 6.53
CA HIS A 68 -17.26 -10.58 7.67
C HIS A 68 -18.04 -9.50 8.43
N ILE A 69 -17.43 -8.34 8.66
CA ILE A 69 -18.07 -7.19 9.30
C ILE A 69 -19.26 -6.67 8.48
N THR A 70 -19.12 -6.63 7.16
CA THR A 70 -20.15 -6.07 6.26
C THR A 70 -21.15 -7.11 5.75
N GLY A 71 -20.86 -8.40 5.86
CA GLY A 71 -21.64 -9.48 5.23
C GLY A 71 -21.52 -9.55 3.71
N LEU A 72 -20.65 -8.75 3.10
CA LEU A 72 -20.43 -8.74 1.66
C LEU A 72 -19.51 -9.87 1.22
N GLN A 73 -19.72 -10.37 0.00
CA GLN A 73 -18.88 -11.37 -0.65
C GLN A 73 -18.46 -10.87 -2.04
N PRO A 74 -17.49 -9.94 -2.11
CA PRO A 74 -17.05 -9.39 -3.39
C PRO A 74 -16.25 -10.42 -4.19
N ASN A 75 -16.27 -10.26 -5.52
CA ASN A 75 -15.40 -11.02 -6.40
C ASN A 75 -14.00 -10.38 -6.42
N LEU A 76 -13.10 -10.89 -5.61
CA LEU A 76 -11.72 -10.40 -5.49
C LEU A 76 -10.83 -10.73 -6.71
N SER A 77 -11.31 -11.46 -7.72
CA SER A 77 -10.58 -11.65 -8.96
C SER A 77 -10.66 -10.43 -9.90
N LEU A 78 -11.62 -9.54 -9.65
CA LEU A 78 -11.80 -8.32 -10.43
C LEU A 78 -11.03 -7.15 -9.80
N PRO A 79 -10.56 -6.18 -10.61
CA PRO A 79 -10.01 -4.93 -10.10
C PRO A 79 -11.06 -4.18 -9.27
N TYR A 80 -10.63 -3.58 -8.17
CA TYR A 80 -11.47 -2.73 -7.32
C TYR A 80 -10.83 -1.36 -7.05
N ILE A 81 -9.67 -1.08 -7.65
CA ILE A 81 -9.08 0.27 -7.75
C ILE A 81 -9.06 0.65 -9.23
N GLU A 82 -9.60 1.82 -9.55
CA GLU A 82 -9.61 2.38 -10.89
C GLU A 82 -8.76 3.65 -10.92
N VAL A 83 -7.70 3.65 -11.72
CA VAL A 83 -6.84 4.83 -11.91
C VAL A 83 -6.34 4.88 -13.36
N GLU A 84 -5.88 6.04 -13.79
CA GLU A 84 -5.22 6.22 -15.07
C GLU A 84 -3.79 5.70 -15.05
N SER A 85 -3.26 5.35 -16.20
CA SER A 85 -1.84 5.01 -16.35
C SER A 85 -0.98 6.27 -16.20
N HIS A 86 0.20 6.12 -15.62
CA HIS A 86 1.15 7.24 -15.51
C HIS A 86 1.65 7.68 -16.90
N ALA A 87 1.66 8.99 -17.16
CA ALA A 87 1.92 9.53 -18.49
C ALA A 87 3.33 9.22 -19.02
N GLN A 88 4.33 9.24 -18.15
CA GLN A 88 5.76 9.14 -18.52
C GLN A 88 6.42 7.83 -18.10
N ILE A 89 5.92 7.16 -17.05
CA ILE A 89 6.50 5.93 -16.52
C ILE A 89 5.69 4.75 -17.05
N LYS A 90 6.33 3.90 -17.86
CA LYS A 90 5.72 2.71 -18.45
C LYS A 90 6.71 1.55 -18.44
N ASP A 91 6.17 0.34 -18.36
CA ASP A 91 6.92 -0.92 -18.50
C ASP A 91 8.12 -1.08 -17.53
N LYS A 92 8.10 -0.35 -16.42
CA LYS A 92 9.10 -0.50 -15.35
C LYS A 92 8.76 -1.70 -14.46
N ILE A 93 9.78 -2.32 -13.88
CA ILE A 93 9.64 -3.21 -12.73
C ILE A 93 9.63 -2.30 -11.51
N VAL A 94 8.47 -2.18 -10.87
CA VAL A 94 8.28 -1.29 -9.72
C VAL A 94 8.61 -2.05 -8.43
N ILE A 95 9.45 -1.45 -7.59
CA ILE A 95 9.91 -2.05 -6.34
C ILE A 95 9.50 -1.13 -5.19
N GLN A 96 8.85 -1.70 -4.18
CA GLN A 96 8.67 -1.06 -2.88
C GLN A 96 9.05 -2.02 -1.76
N ARG A 97 10.07 -1.64 -0.99
CA ARG A 97 10.54 -2.38 0.16
C ARG A 97 10.64 -1.44 1.36
N THR A 98 9.62 -1.47 2.21
CA THR A 98 9.62 -0.66 3.42
C THR A 98 10.40 -1.33 4.55
N PHE A 99 11.02 -0.54 5.43
CA PHE A 99 11.73 -1.07 6.60
C PHE A 99 10.82 -1.85 7.53
N ARG A 100 9.58 -1.39 7.71
CA ARG A 100 8.62 -1.99 8.64
C ARG A 100 8.35 -3.47 8.38
N TYR A 101 8.27 -3.87 7.10
CA TYR A 101 7.93 -5.23 6.68
C TYR A 101 9.08 -5.92 5.95
N ARG A 102 10.30 -5.44 6.19
CA ARG A 102 11.49 -6.05 5.58
C ARG A 102 11.68 -7.47 6.08
N ASN A 103 11.74 -8.42 5.15
CA ASN A 103 12.24 -9.75 5.44
C ASN A 103 13.77 -9.73 5.24
N HIS A 104 14.54 -9.87 6.32
CA HIS A 104 16.00 -9.83 6.30
C HIS A 104 16.63 -11.08 5.67
N PHE A 105 15.87 -12.13 5.43
CA PHE A 105 16.34 -13.32 4.72
C PHE A 105 16.26 -13.19 3.19
N ILE A 106 15.58 -12.16 2.68
CA ILE A 106 15.51 -11.88 1.24
C ILE A 106 16.66 -10.97 0.84
N ASN A 107 17.50 -11.46 -0.08
CA ASN A 107 18.53 -10.69 -0.74
C ASN A 107 18.01 -10.21 -2.09
N TYR A 108 18.07 -8.92 -2.34
CA TYR A 108 17.55 -8.30 -3.57
C TYR A 108 18.59 -8.18 -4.70
N LYS A 109 19.80 -8.74 -4.55
CA LYS A 109 20.86 -8.66 -5.58
C LYS A 109 20.48 -9.31 -6.91
N PHE A 110 19.55 -10.28 -6.91
CA PHE A 110 19.01 -10.88 -8.14
C PHE A 110 18.38 -9.83 -9.09
N LEU A 111 17.94 -8.68 -8.56
CA LEU A 111 17.39 -7.60 -9.37
C LEU A 111 18.45 -6.92 -10.25
N ASN A 112 19.76 -7.10 -9.99
CA ASN A 112 20.80 -6.54 -10.85
C ASN A 112 20.87 -7.18 -12.25
N ASP A 113 20.21 -8.32 -12.43
CA ASP A 113 20.10 -9.01 -13.73
C ASP A 113 18.96 -8.44 -14.59
N TYR A 114 18.19 -7.48 -14.06
CA TYR A 114 17.07 -6.85 -14.74
C TYR A 114 17.33 -5.38 -15.02
N GLU A 115 16.76 -4.89 -16.11
CA GLU A 115 16.73 -3.48 -16.48
C GLU A 115 15.40 -2.82 -16.12
N ASN A 116 15.34 -1.49 -16.25
CA ASN A 116 14.12 -0.71 -16.04
C ASN A 116 13.52 -0.83 -14.62
N LEU A 117 14.38 -0.89 -13.61
CA LEU A 117 14.00 -0.96 -12.22
C LEU A 117 13.65 0.42 -11.66
N LEU A 118 12.50 0.55 -11.04
CA LEU A 118 12.03 1.79 -10.42
C LEU A 118 11.64 1.54 -8.96
N PHE A 119 12.27 2.25 -8.04
CA PHE A 119 11.88 2.24 -6.63
C PHE A 119 10.90 3.37 -6.34
N ILE A 120 9.80 3.02 -5.67
CA ILE A 120 8.84 3.96 -5.10
C ILE A 120 8.79 3.75 -3.58
N GLY A 121 8.89 4.83 -2.79
CA GLY A 121 8.96 4.75 -1.34
C GLY A 121 9.62 5.97 -0.75
N THR A 122 10.21 5.83 0.44
CA THR A 122 10.99 6.92 1.02
C THR A 122 12.43 6.94 0.48
N LYS A 123 13.06 8.10 0.56
CA LYS A 123 14.45 8.25 0.13
C LYS A 123 15.42 7.40 0.97
N GLU A 124 15.13 7.24 2.25
CA GLU A 124 15.90 6.41 3.18
C GLU A 124 15.82 4.93 2.79
N GLU A 125 14.63 4.44 2.46
CA GLU A 125 14.41 3.06 2.00
C GLU A 125 15.09 2.81 0.65
N PHE A 126 15.05 3.78 -0.27
CA PHE A 126 15.78 3.73 -1.52
C PHE A 126 17.30 3.66 -1.30
N THR A 127 17.83 4.50 -0.42
CA THR A 127 19.28 4.51 -0.11
C THR A 127 19.74 3.16 0.42
N ASP A 128 18.93 2.53 1.27
CA ASP A 128 19.25 1.22 1.82
C ASP A 128 19.22 0.11 0.75
N ILE A 129 18.18 0.02 -0.08
CA ILE A 129 18.12 -1.01 -1.13
C ILE A 129 19.15 -0.78 -2.24
N LYS A 130 19.57 0.46 -2.47
CA LYS A 130 20.60 0.80 -3.45
C LYS A 130 21.97 0.21 -3.11
N LEU A 131 22.20 -0.19 -1.86
CA LEU A 131 23.40 -0.95 -1.46
C LEU A 131 23.41 -2.35 -2.11
N GLU A 132 22.26 -2.93 -2.38
CA GLU A 132 22.10 -4.25 -2.98
C GLU A 132 21.85 -4.17 -4.50
N VAL A 133 21.04 -3.21 -4.96
CA VAL A 133 20.57 -3.08 -6.35
C VAL A 133 21.15 -1.82 -6.99
N LYS A 134 22.11 -1.96 -7.92
CA LYS A 134 22.91 -0.86 -8.45
C LYS A 134 22.24 -0.03 -9.54
N ASN A 135 21.42 -0.65 -10.39
CA ASN A 135 20.74 -0.04 -11.55
C ASN A 135 19.31 0.44 -11.23
N LEU A 136 19.01 0.70 -9.96
CA LEU A 136 17.69 1.11 -9.48
C LEU A 136 17.52 2.63 -9.60
N GLU A 137 16.47 3.07 -10.29
CA GLU A 137 16.01 4.47 -10.33
C GLU A 137 15.09 4.76 -9.13
N PHE A 138 15.00 6.01 -8.71
CA PHE A 138 14.11 6.46 -7.63
C PHE A 138 13.04 7.40 -8.16
N TYR A 139 11.81 7.22 -7.73
CA TYR A 139 10.72 8.14 -7.97
C TYR A 139 10.03 8.52 -6.65
N ASP A 140 9.99 9.81 -6.38
CA ASP A 140 9.34 10.38 -5.19
C ASP A 140 7.87 10.68 -5.51
N CYS A 141 6.98 9.75 -5.14
CA CYS A 141 5.56 9.92 -5.37
C CYS A 141 4.98 11.01 -4.47
N LYS A 142 4.31 11.99 -5.08
CA LYS A 142 3.66 13.08 -4.32
C LYS A 142 2.52 12.59 -3.42
N ASP A 143 1.81 11.54 -3.86
CA ASP A 143 0.70 10.93 -3.14
C ASP A 143 0.46 9.47 -3.59
N PHE A 144 -0.51 8.79 -2.98
CA PHE A 144 -0.82 7.39 -3.33
C PHE A 144 -1.65 7.25 -4.62
N LEU A 145 -2.26 8.31 -5.15
CA LEU A 145 -2.86 8.28 -6.48
C LEU A 145 -1.77 8.20 -7.56
N GLU A 146 -0.73 9.03 -7.45
CA GLU A 146 0.41 8.95 -8.37
C GLU A 146 1.14 7.61 -8.26
N MET A 147 1.32 7.10 -7.04
CA MET A 147 1.84 5.75 -6.82
C MET A 147 1.00 4.69 -7.53
N ALA A 148 -0.34 4.77 -7.43
CA ALA A 148 -1.25 3.85 -8.10
C ALA A 148 -1.17 3.95 -9.63
N ASN A 149 -1.03 5.16 -10.18
CA ASN A 149 -0.86 5.39 -11.62
C ASN A 149 0.45 4.75 -12.13
N ILE A 150 1.54 4.84 -11.35
CA ILE A 150 2.83 4.19 -11.67
C ILE A 150 2.68 2.67 -11.62
N ILE A 151 2.06 2.13 -10.57
CA ILE A 151 1.80 0.70 -10.43
C ILE A 151 0.95 0.20 -11.59
N LYS A 152 -0.11 0.93 -11.97
CA LYS A 152 -0.96 0.59 -13.13
C LYS A 152 -0.19 0.51 -14.44
N SER A 153 0.85 1.31 -14.58
CA SER A 153 1.70 1.37 -15.79
C SER A 153 2.89 0.43 -15.74
N SER A 154 3.11 -0.26 -14.64
CA SER A 154 4.26 -1.14 -14.46
C SER A 154 4.11 -2.46 -15.21
N LYS A 155 5.24 -3.09 -15.52
CA LYS A 155 5.27 -4.45 -16.05
C LYS A 155 4.87 -5.45 -14.99
N PHE A 156 5.36 -5.27 -13.77
CA PHE A 156 4.94 -5.95 -12.53
C PHE A 156 5.52 -5.23 -11.30
N VAL A 157 5.04 -5.61 -10.12
CA VAL A 157 5.40 -5.00 -8.85
C VAL A 157 6.06 -6.02 -7.92
N ILE A 158 7.14 -5.62 -7.28
CA ILE A 158 7.76 -6.34 -6.17
C ILE A 158 7.59 -5.50 -4.92
N ALA A 159 6.73 -5.92 -4.01
CA ALA A 159 6.44 -5.19 -2.79
C ALA A 159 6.42 -6.10 -1.56
N ASN A 160 6.82 -5.57 -0.41
CA ASN A 160 6.48 -6.19 0.85
C ASN A 160 5.06 -5.76 1.30
N SER A 161 4.57 -6.27 2.43
CA SER A 161 3.20 -6.01 2.94
C SER A 161 3.01 -4.55 3.37
N SER A 162 3.23 -3.62 2.44
CA SER A 162 3.10 -2.17 2.59
C SER A 162 2.04 -1.64 1.62
N ILE A 163 1.89 -0.31 1.52
CA ILE A 163 0.81 0.32 0.74
C ILE A 163 0.81 -0.03 -0.76
N ALA A 164 1.97 -0.27 -1.37
CA ALA A 164 2.02 -0.66 -2.78
C ALA A 164 1.40 -2.03 -3.03
N PHE A 165 1.51 -2.97 -2.08
CA PHE A 165 0.94 -4.30 -2.22
C PHE A 165 -0.60 -4.28 -2.37
N PRO A 166 -1.40 -3.69 -1.44
CA PRO A 166 -2.84 -3.61 -1.61
C PRO A 166 -3.28 -2.76 -2.81
N ILE A 167 -2.48 -1.78 -3.22
CA ILE A 167 -2.76 -1.01 -4.46
C ILE A 167 -2.59 -1.92 -5.69
N ALA A 168 -1.47 -2.65 -5.81
CA ALA A 168 -1.23 -3.58 -6.90
C ALA A 168 -2.30 -4.68 -6.94
N GLU A 169 -2.67 -5.24 -5.78
CA GLU A 169 -3.76 -6.20 -5.66
C GLU A 169 -5.09 -5.61 -6.11
N GLY A 170 -5.41 -4.38 -5.73
CA GLY A 170 -6.64 -3.69 -6.14
C GLY A 170 -6.70 -3.37 -7.64
N LEU A 171 -5.55 -3.19 -8.27
CA LEU A 171 -5.40 -2.93 -9.71
C LEU A 171 -5.27 -4.22 -10.54
N LYS A 172 -4.98 -5.36 -9.90
CA LYS A 172 -4.66 -6.65 -10.53
C LYS A 172 -3.43 -6.57 -11.47
N VAL A 173 -2.36 -5.97 -10.93
CA VAL A 173 -1.04 -5.85 -11.59
C VAL A 173 -0.07 -6.85 -10.99
#